data_6a4f3dc85841d0f8ab48b7d1882bfdd6
#
_entry.id   6a4f3dc85841d0f8ab48b7d1882bfdd6
#
_cell.length_a   1.000
_cell.length_b   1.000
_cell.length_c   1.000
_cell.angle_alpha   90.00
_cell.angle_beta   90.00
_cell.angle_gamma   90.00
#
_symmetry.space_group_name_H-M   'P 1'
#
loop_
_entity.id
_entity.type
_entity.pdbx_description
1 polymer ?
#
loop_
_entity_poly.entity_id
_entity_poly.type
_entity_poly.pdbx_seq_one_letter_code
_entity_poly.pdbx_strand_id
1 'polypeptide(L)'
;RRQRQMCIRDRVCPFAPGARVLDVGCGGGFPSVPLAILFPEAHFTAVDSIGKKIKVVQGVAEGLGLANLTPLCARAETLPERYDYVVSRAVTEMPTFVGWVWDKIDRGQKGALPNGILYLKGGDLADELSRTGMKWTEYPIPAFFDEAFFETKKVVYAAK
;
A
#
# COMPACT_ATOMS: atom_id res chain seq x y z
N ARG A 1 -7.61 -21.92 13.47
CA ARG A 1 -8.11 -21.02 12.40
C ARG A 1 -8.89 -19.82 12.94
N ARG A 2 -9.84 -20.03 13.87
CA ARG A 2 -10.59 -18.93 14.50
C ARG A 2 -9.70 -18.02 15.34
N GLN A 3 -8.73 -18.56 16.08
CA GLN A 3 -7.78 -17.76 16.85
C GLN A 3 -6.87 -16.92 15.97
N ARG A 4 -6.46 -17.44 14.82
CA ARG A 4 -5.65 -16.71 13.84
C ARG A 4 -6.45 -15.58 13.20
N GLN A 5 -7.72 -15.79 12.90
CA GLN A 5 -8.62 -14.76 12.38
C GLN A 5 -8.98 -13.72 13.46
N MET A 6 -9.16 -14.11 14.72
CA MET A 6 -9.35 -13.18 15.82
C MET A 6 -8.10 -12.34 16.10
N CYS A 7 -6.91 -12.95 16.08
CA CYS A 7 -5.65 -12.21 16.21
C CYS A 7 -5.41 -11.19 15.08
N ILE A 8 -5.89 -11.48 13.87
CA ILE A 8 -5.84 -10.52 12.75
C ILE A 8 -6.88 -9.41 12.95
N ARG A 9 -8.04 -9.72 13.54
CA ARG A 9 -9.08 -8.71 13.85
C ARG A 9 -8.69 -7.80 15.02
N ASP A 10 -7.95 -8.31 15.98
CA ASP A 10 -7.47 -7.54 17.13
C ASP A 10 -6.22 -6.72 16.80
N ARG A 11 -5.56 -7.02 15.69
CA ARG A 11 -4.49 -6.18 15.15
C ARG A 11 -5.11 -5.00 14.42
N VAL A 12 -4.37 -3.91 14.41
CA VAL A 12 -4.71 -2.72 13.63
C VAL A 12 -5.01 -3.15 12.19
N CYS A 13 -6.29 -3.19 11.81
CA CYS A 13 -6.67 -3.48 10.43
C CYS A 13 -6.50 -2.20 9.62
N PRO A 14 -5.47 -2.09 8.77
CA PRO A 14 -5.19 -0.85 8.06
C PRO A 14 -6.28 -0.49 7.06
N PHE A 15 -7.02 -1.47 6.56
CA PHE A 15 -8.01 -1.27 5.48
C PHE A 15 -9.38 -1.82 5.88
N ALA A 16 -10.37 -0.96 6.00
CA ALA A 16 -11.76 -1.35 6.21
C ALA A 16 -12.38 -1.84 4.89
N PRO A 17 -13.52 -2.57 4.94
CA PRO A 17 -14.27 -2.89 3.74
C PRO A 17 -14.60 -1.65 2.91
N GLY A 18 -14.37 -1.73 1.60
CA GLY A 18 -14.57 -0.61 0.68
C GLY A 18 -13.42 0.39 0.62
N ALA A 19 -12.35 0.21 1.39
CA ALA A 19 -11.16 1.06 1.26
C ALA A 19 -10.54 0.92 -0.13
N ARG A 20 -10.14 2.05 -0.70
CA ARG A 20 -9.47 2.13 -2.00
C ARG A 20 -7.99 2.38 -1.76
N VAL A 21 -7.16 1.45 -2.19
CA VAL A 21 -5.71 1.47 -1.95
C VAL A 21 -4.96 1.50 -3.28
N LEU A 22 -4.05 2.44 -3.42
CA LEU A 22 -3.16 2.54 -4.57
C LEU A 22 -1.78 1.99 -4.21
N ASP A 23 -1.27 1.03 -4.99
CA ASP A 23 0.11 0.56 -4.91
C ASP A 23 0.92 1.17 -6.04
N VAL A 24 1.85 2.05 -5.70
CA VAL A 24 2.68 2.77 -6.67
C VAL A 24 4.00 2.06 -6.87
N GLY A 25 4.31 1.74 -8.13
CA GLY A 25 5.52 1.00 -8.47
C GLY A 25 5.45 -0.44 -7.98
N CYS A 26 4.35 -1.11 -8.29
CA CYS A 26 4.05 -2.44 -7.75
C CYS A 26 5.01 -3.54 -8.21
N GLY A 27 5.82 -3.31 -9.24
CA GLY A 27 6.72 -4.33 -9.77
C GLY A 27 5.96 -5.61 -10.13
N GLY A 28 6.36 -6.73 -9.54
CA GLY A 28 5.69 -8.03 -9.70
C GLY A 28 4.46 -8.22 -8.81
N GLY A 29 3.91 -7.17 -8.21
CA GLY A 29 2.70 -7.24 -7.41
C GLY A 29 2.92 -7.19 -5.90
N PHE A 30 4.04 -6.64 -5.47
CA PHE A 30 4.33 -6.47 -4.05
C PHE A 30 4.32 -4.97 -3.68
N PRO A 31 3.54 -4.54 -2.66
CA PRO A 31 2.78 -5.35 -1.69
C PRO A 31 1.32 -5.66 -2.07
N SER A 32 0.83 -5.21 -3.24
CA SER A 32 -0.59 -5.28 -3.60
C SER A 32 -1.16 -6.70 -3.63
N VAL A 33 -0.45 -7.68 -4.17
CA VAL A 33 -0.97 -9.06 -4.24
C VAL A 33 -1.19 -9.65 -2.83
N PRO A 34 -0.20 -9.68 -1.93
CA PRO A 34 -0.45 -10.18 -0.58
C PRO A 34 -1.50 -9.36 0.18
N LEU A 35 -1.57 -8.05 -0.02
CA LEU A 35 -2.60 -7.22 0.62
C LEU A 35 -4.01 -7.54 0.09
N ALA A 36 -4.17 -7.77 -1.20
CA ALA A 36 -5.44 -8.17 -1.77
C ALA A 36 -5.93 -9.52 -1.22
N ILE A 37 -5.01 -10.44 -0.97
CA ILE A 37 -5.31 -11.73 -0.34
C ILE A 37 -5.77 -11.53 1.12
N LEU A 38 -5.06 -10.70 1.88
CA LEU A 38 -5.32 -10.46 3.29
C LEU A 38 -6.57 -9.61 3.54
N PHE A 39 -6.90 -8.70 2.64
CA PHE A 39 -8.01 -7.76 2.76
C PHE A 39 -8.95 -7.87 1.56
N PRO A 40 -9.73 -8.96 1.45
CA PRO A 40 -10.53 -9.23 0.25
C PRO A 40 -11.67 -8.23 0.02
N GLU A 41 -12.06 -7.46 1.03
CA GLU A 41 -13.13 -6.46 0.93
C GLU A 41 -12.62 -5.05 0.61
N ALA A 42 -11.31 -4.84 0.61
CA ALA A 42 -10.69 -3.60 0.13
C ALA A 42 -10.33 -3.75 -1.36
N HIS A 43 -10.31 -2.64 -2.08
CA HIS A 43 -9.94 -2.63 -3.50
C HIS A 43 -8.53 -2.07 -3.68
N PHE A 44 -7.71 -2.80 -4.41
CA PHE A 44 -6.31 -2.43 -4.68
C PHE A 44 -6.11 -2.13 -6.16
N THR A 45 -5.54 -0.96 -6.45
CA THR A 45 -5.09 -0.59 -7.79
C THR A 45 -3.57 -0.60 -7.80
N ALA A 46 -2.98 -1.49 -8.58
CA ALA A 46 -1.55 -1.66 -8.66
C ALA A 46 -1.01 -1.03 -9.95
N VAL A 47 -0.20 -0.01 -9.83
CA VAL A 47 0.33 0.71 -11.00
C VAL A 47 1.85 0.59 -11.11
N ASP A 48 2.31 0.46 -12.33
CA ASP A 48 3.72 0.52 -12.69
C ASP A 48 3.81 1.07 -14.12
N SER A 49 4.85 1.84 -14.40
CA SER A 49 5.09 2.38 -15.74
C SER A 49 5.62 1.32 -16.72
N ILE A 50 6.08 0.19 -16.22
CA ILE A 50 6.66 -0.89 -17.02
C ILE A 50 5.59 -1.95 -17.32
N GLY A 51 5.15 -2.02 -18.58
CA GLY A 51 4.07 -2.91 -19.01
C GLY A 51 4.33 -4.39 -18.76
N LYS A 52 5.59 -4.85 -18.86
CA LYS A 52 5.94 -6.26 -18.56
C LYS A 52 5.65 -6.64 -17.12
N LYS A 53 5.90 -5.73 -16.17
CA LYS A 53 5.61 -5.95 -14.76
C LYS A 53 4.11 -6.02 -14.50
N ILE A 54 3.34 -5.17 -15.15
CA ILE A 54 1.88 -5.18 -15.04
C ILE A 54 1.28 -6.47 -15.60
N LYS A 55 1.83 -7.01 -16.69
CA LYS A 55 1.40 -8.32 -17.22
C LYS A 55 1.62 -9.44 -16.21
N VAL A 56 2.70 -9.43 -15.48
CA VAL A 56 2.98 -10.40 -14.41
C VAL A 56 1.93 -10.29 -13.31
N VAL A 57 1.65 -9.08 -12.84
CA VAL A 57 0.63 -8.84 -11.80
C VAL A 57 -0.75 -9.31 -12.28
N GLN A 58 -1.09 -9.01 -13.52
CA GLN A 58 -2.36 -9.43 -14.13
C GLN A 58 -2.49 -10.95 -14.18
N GLY A 59 -1.44 -11.64 -14.60
CA GLY A 59 -1.41 -13.09 -14.61
C GLY A 59 -1.53 -13.71 -13.21
N VAL A 60 -0.86 -13.14 -12.22
CA VAL A 60 -0.96 -13.59 -10.83
C VAL A 60 -2.37 -13.36 -10.27
N ALA A 61 -2.94 -12.17 -10.51
CA ALA A 61 -4.30 -11.86 -10.05
C ALA A 61 -5.34 -12.80 -10.65
N GLU A 62 -5.25 -13.10 -11.94
CA GLU A 62 -6.12 -14.05 -12.64
C GLU A 62 -5.93 -15.48 -12.11
N GLY A 63 -4.69 -15.91 -11.95
CA GLY A 63 -4.36 -17.23 -11.44
C GLY A 63 -4.83 -17.49 -10.00
N LEU A 64 -4.86 -16.45 -9.17
CA LEU A 64 -5.33 -16.51 -7.79
C LEU A 64 -6.82 -16.16 -7.65
N GLY A 65 -7.47 -15.72 -8.72
CA GLY A 65 -8.87 -15.31 -8.67
C GLY A 65 -9.12 -14.05 -7.84
N LEU A 66 -8.19 -13.10 -7.84
CA LEU A 66 -8.30 -11.87 -7.06
C LEU A 66 -9.20 -10.85 -7.78
N ALA A 67 -10.45 -10.75 -7.35
CA ALA A 67 -11.40 -9.80 -7.90
C ALA A 67 -11.19 -8.36 -7.41
N ASN A 68 -10.44 -8.17 -6.33
CA ASN A 68 -10.21 -6.88 -5.67
C ASN A 68 -8.85 -6.24 -6.01
N LEU A 69 -8.21 -6.69 -7.08
CA LEU A 69 -6.94 -6.15 -7.55
C LEU A 69 -7.06 -5.75 -9.02
N THR A 70 -6.79 -4.49 -9.32
CA THR A 70 -6.79 -3.93 -10.68
C THR A 70 -5.36 -3.52 -11.05
N PRO A 71 -4.66 -4.30 -11.89
CA PRO A 71 -3.36 -3.89 -12.42
C PRO A 71 -3.54 -2.83 -13.52
N LEU A 72 -2.68 -1.81 -13.51
CA LEU A 72 -2.75 -0.73 -14.48
C LEU A 72 -1.36 -0.24 -14.87
N CYS A 73 -1.06 -0.22 -16.16
CA CYS A 73 0.16 0.36 -16.68
C CYS A 73 0.02 1.88 -16.78
N ALA A 74 0.49 2.58 -15.77
CA ALA A 74 0.37 4.03 -15.67
C ALA A 74 1.39 4.61 -14.69
N ARG A 75 1.55 5.92 -14.72
CA ARG A 75 2.26 6.67 -13.69
C ARG A 75 1.26 7.20 -12.66
N ALA A 76 1.64 7.19 -11.39
CA ALA A 76 0.75 7.59 -10.30
C ALA A 76 0.21 9.01 -10.48
N GLU A 77 1.06 9.96 -10.86
CA GLU A 77 0.70 11.35 -11.05
C GLU A 77 -0.34 11.62 -12.16
N THR A 78 -0.51 10.65 -13.07
CA THR A 78 -1.46 10.77 -14.18
C THR A 78 -2.84 10.20 -13.88
N LEU A 79 -3.02 9.53 -12.75
CA LEU A 79 -4.28 8.88 -12.39
C LEU A 79 -5.37 9.91 -12.08
N PRO A 80 -6.57 9.77 -12.66
CA PRO A 80 -7.68 10.71 -12.39
C PRO A 80 -8.43 10.41 -11.10
N GLU A 81 -8.29 9.21 -10.56
CA GLU A 81 -9.05 8.74 -9.41
C GLU A 81 -8.40 9.15 -8.08
N ARG A 82 -9.16 9.08 -7.01
CA ARG A 82 -8.72 9.34 -5.65
C ARG A 82 -8.77 8.05 -4.84
N TYR A 83 -7.93 7.99 -3.82
CA TYR A 83 -7.74 6.80 -2.99
C TYR A 83 -7.79 7.15 -1.51
N ASP A 84 -8.03 6.16 -0.68
CA ASP A 84 -8.00 6.31 0.77
C ASP A 84 -6.59 6.14 1.32
N TYR A 85 -5.86 5.16 0.78
CA TYR A 85 -4.47 4.90 1.16
C TYR A 85 -3.60 4.74 -0.07
N VAL A 86 -2.34 5.12 0.07
CA VAL A 86 -1.30 4.81 -0.90
C VAL A 86 -0.25 3.95 -0.21
N VAL A 87 0.03 2.80 -0.78
CA VAL A 87 1.11 1.92 -0.33
C VAL A 87 2.20 1.89 -1.38
N SER A 88 3.42 1.73 -0.95
CA SER A 88 4.55 1.61 -1.88
C SER A 88 5.74 0.97 -1.21
N ARG A 89 6.64 0.48 -2.05
CA ARG A 89 7.91 -0.11 -1.66
C ARG A 89 9.04 0.55 -2.45
N ALA A 90 9.71 1.53 -1.84
CA ALA A 90 10.97 2.15 -2.29
C ALA A 90 11.09 2.40 -3.81
N VAL A 91 10.22 3.23 -4.40
CA VAL A 91 10.27 3.55 -5.83
C VAL A 91 11.11 4.79 -6.15
N THR A 92 11.15 5.74 -5.24
CA THR A 92 11.89 7.01 -5.38
C THR A 92 12.08 7.65 -4.01
N GLU A 93 12.70 8.82 -3.97
CA GLU A 93 12.80 9.61 -2.73
C GLU A 93 11.43 10.06 -2.24
N MET A 94 11.25 10.12 -0.92
CA MET A 94 9.95 10.43 -0.30
C MET A 94 9.40 11.80 -0.70
N PRO A 95 10.16 12.89 -0.77
CA PRO A 95 9.60 14.17 -1.22
C PRO A 95 9.00 14.08 -2.63
N THR A 96 9.67 13.42 -3.54
CA THR A 96 9.17 13.22 -4.91
C THR A 96 7.92 12.34 -4.92
N PHE A 97 7.96 11.25 -4.18
CA PHE A 97 6.84 10.32 -4.05
C PHE A 97 5.59 11.00 -3.49
N VAL A 98 5.73 11.75 -2.41
CA VAL A 98 4.64 12.52 -1.80
C VAL A 98 4.03 13.49 -2.83
N GLY A 99 4.87 14.16 -3.60
CA GLY A 99 4.42 15.06 -4.67
C GLY A 99 3.56 14.37 -5.73
N TRP A 100 3.81 13.10 -6.01
CA TRP A 100 3.01 12.35 -6.98
C TRP A 100 1.63 11.95 -6.46
N VAL A 101 1.50 11.65 -5.17
CA VAL A 101 0.34 10.93 -4.65
C VAL A 101 -0.50 11.74 -3.66
N TRP A 102 0.03 12.79 -3.06
CA TRP A 102 -0.64 13.47 -1.95
C TRP A 102 -2.03 13.99 -2.31
N ASP A 103 -2.17 14.59 -3.50
CA ASP A 103 -3.44 15.13 -3.98
C ASP A 103 -4.46 14.03 -4.36
N LYS A 104 -4.01 12.80 -4.47
CA LYS A 104 -4.85 11.65 -4.82
C LYS A 104 -5.42 10.93 -3.59
N ILE A 105 -5.06 11.38 -2.40
CA ILE A 105 -5.54 10.79 -1.15
C ILE A 105 -6.67 11.64 -0.60
N ASP A 106 -7.84 11.02 -0.42
CA ASP A 106 -8.98 11.66 0.23
C ASP A 106 -8.75 11.76 1.73
N ARG A 107 -9.24 12.82 2.34
CA ARG A 107 -9.29 12.93 3.79
C ARG A 107 -10.36 11.98 4.34
N GLY A 108 -10.11 11.43 5.51
CA GLY A 108 -11.03 10.52 6.16
C GLY A 108 -10.31 9.37 6.85
N GLN A 109 -11.06 8.34 7.18
CA GLN A 109 -10.52 7.16 7.84
C GLN A 109 -11.27 5.92 7.37
N LYS A 110 -10.65 5.16 6.47
CA LYS A 110 -11.17 3.91 5.91
C LYS A 110 -10.43 2.69 6.45
N GLY A 111 -10.01 2.76 7.70
CA GLY A 111 -9.31 1.71 8.42
C GLY A 111 -9.03 2.13 9.84
N ALA A 112 -8.11 1.45 10.51
CA ALA A 112 -7.73 1.75 11.88
C ALA A 112 -6.98 3.08 12.02
N LEU A 113 -6.35 3.54 10.94
CA LEU A 113 -5.65 4.82 10.87
C LEU A 113 -6.34 5.76 9.90
N PRO A 114 -6.23 7.09 10.08
CA PRO A 114 -6.66 8.03 9.06
C PRO A 114 -6.04 7.73 7.71
N ASN A 115 -6.73 8.10 6.63
CA ASN A 115 -6.24 7.93 5.27
C ASN A 115 -4.86 8.58 5.10
N GLY A 116 -3.99 7.94 4.36
CA GLY A 116 -2.64 8.45 4.20
C GLY A 116 -1.72 7.51 3.43
N ILE A 117 -0.43 7.67 3.64
CA ILE A 117 0.63 6.90 2.99
C ILE A 117 1.16 5.84 3.95
N LEU A 118 1.26 4.61 3.46
CA LEU A 118 1.93 3.49 4.13
C LEU A 118 3.09 3.04 3.24
N TYR A 119 4.30 3.33 3.66
CA TYR A 119 5.50 3.09 2.87
C TYR A 119 6.33 1.98 3.51
N LEU A 120 6.54 0.90 2.76
CA LEU A 120 7.24 -0.29 3.25
C LEU A 120 8.72 -0.19 2.88
N LYS A 121 9.58 -0.08 3.87
CA LYS A 121 11.02 -0.05 3.65
C LYS A 121 11.80 -0.52 4.88
N GLY A 122 12.94 -1.16 4.66
CA GLY A 122 13.97 -1.37 5.66
C GLY A 122 14.99 -0.22 5.66
N GLY A 123 15.83 -0.18 6.67
CA GLY A 123 16.90 0.81 6.78
C GLY A 123 16.47 2.13 7.40
N ASP A 124 17.34 3.13 7.31
CA ASP A 124 17.14 4.45 7.89
C ASP A 124 16.61 5.43 6.84
N LEU A 125 15.43 6.00 7.11
CA LEU A 125 14.74 6.95 6.26
C LEU A 125 14.66 8.35 6.88
N ALA A 126 15.26 8.57 8.05
CA ALA A 126 15.05 9.79 8.83
C ALA A 126 15.32 11.06 8.02
N ASP A 127 16.42 11.12 7.28
CA ASP A 127 16.77 12.28 6.45
C ASP A 127 15.76 12.51 5.33
N GLU A 128 15.44 11.45 4.60
CA GLU A 128 14.49 11.48 3.48
C GLU A 128 13.09 11.90 3.93
N LEU A 129 12.62 11.36 5.07
CA LEU A 129 11.33 11.71 5.64
C LEU A 129 11.29 13.15 6.17
N SER A 130 12.37 13.61 6.78
CA SER A 130 12.44 14.98 7.30
C SER A 130 12.30 16.03 6.19
N ARG A 131 12.80 15.74 4.99
CA ARG A 131 12.70 16.63 3.83
C ARG A 131 11.27 16.80 3.28
N THR A 132 10.34 15.92 3.67
CA THR A 132 8.93 16.07 3.28
C THR A 132 8.19 17.16 4.04
N GLY A 133 8.69 17.59 5.19
CA GLY A 133 8.00 18.52 6.08
C GLY A 133 6.76 17.93 6.76
N MET A 134 6.55 16.62 6.67
CA MET A 134 5.39 15.93 7.21
C MET A 134 5.77 15.14 8.46
N LYS A 135 4.75 14.82 9.26
CA LYS A 135 4.92 13.96 10.42
C LYS A 135 4.77 12.50 10.02
N TRP A 136 5.79 11.69 10.29
CA TRP A 136 5.81 10.27 10.02
C TRP A 136 5.84 9.46 11.30
N THR A 137 5.12 8.35 11.30
CA THR A 137 5.14 7.37 12.39
C THR A 137 5.67 6.05 11.84
N GLU A 138 6.60 5.43 12.57
CA GLU A 138 7.18 4.16 12.20
C GLU A 138 6.48 3.02 12.95
N TYR A 139 6.11 1.97 12.23
CA TYR A 139 5.49 0.78 12.79
C TYR A 139 6.26 -0.48 12.37
N PRO A 140 6.39 -1.48 13.25
CA PRO A 140 6.87 -2.79 12.84
C PRO A 140 5.83 -3.47 11.94
N ILE A 141 6.28 -4.24 10.95
CA ILE A 141 5.40 -4.96 10.03
C ILE A 141 4.35 -5.81 10.76
N PRO A 142 4.68 -6.57 11.82
CA PRO A 142 3.69 -7.40 12.51
C PRO A 142 2.51 -6.63 13.12
N ALA A 143 2.62 -5.32 13.28
CA ALA A 143 1.50 -4.49 13.75
C ALA A 143 0.36 -4.44 12.74
N PHE A 144 0.64 -4.60 11.45
CA PHE A 144 -0.34 -4.49 10.36
C PHE A 144 -0.49 -5.78 9.55
N PHE A 145 0.60 -6.47 9.25
CA PHE A 145 0.66 -7.55 8.28
C PHE A 145 1.36 -8.79 8.85
N ASP A 146 1.11 -9.94 8.23
CA ASP A 146 1.87 -11.14 8.50
C ASP A 146 3.26 -11.02 7.86
N GLU A 147 4.31 -11.19 8.64
CA GLU A 147 5.71 -11.11 8.19
C GLU A 147 6.06 -12.07 7.06
N ALA A 148 5.35 -13.20 6.96
CA ALA A 148 5.61 -14.21 5.93
C ALA A 148 5.49 -13.67 4.51
N PHE A 149 4.74 -12.57 4.31
CA PHE A 149 4.55 -11.95 3.01
C PHE A 149 5.50 -10.80 2.72
N PHE A 150 6.30 -10.35 3.71
CA PHE A 150 7.06 -9.10 3.59
C PHE A 150 8.50 -9.30 4.02
N GLU A 151 9.43 -8.99 3.13
CA GLU A 151 10.87 -8.91 3.44
C GLU A 151 11.22 -7.60 4.15
N THR A 152 10.37 -6.59 4.01
CA THR A 152 10.50 -5.28 4.64
C THR A 152 10.24 -5.37 6.13
N LYS A 153 11.08 -4.70 6.93
CA LYS A 153 11.01 -4.80 8.39
C LYS A 153 10.11 -3.78 9.07
N LYS A 154 9.76 -2.70 8.39
CA LYS A 154 8.96 -1.61 8.97
C LYS A 154 8.11 -0.87 7.95
N VAL A 155 7.06 -0.24 8.47
CA VAL A 155 6.15 0.63 7.73
C VAL A 155 6.30 2.04 8.27
N VAL A 156 6.46 3.03 7.41
CA VAL A 156 6.35 4.43 7.80
C VAL A 156 5.02 4.99 7.30
N TYR A 157 4.35 5.73 8.14
CA TYR A 157 2.99 6.19 7.92
C TYR A 157 2.89 7.71 8.08
N ALA A 158 2.19 8.35 7.15
CA ALA A 158 1.80 9.75 7.26
C ALA A 158 0.30 9.90 6.95
N ALA A 159 -0.41 10.57 7.85
CA ALA A 159 -1.83 10.88 7.67
C ALA A 159 -2.05 12.06 6.71
N LYS A 160 -3.11 12.00 5.93
CA LYS A 160 -3.57 13.09 5.06
C LYS A 160 -4.16 14.26 5.86
#